data_99ed532c5d0851c1759a7297fa136df4
#
_entry.id   99ed532c5d0851c1759a7297fa136df4
#
_cell.length_a   1.000
_cell.length_b   1.000
_cell.length_c   1.000
_cell.angle_alpha   90.00
_cell.angle_beta   90.00
_cell.angle_gamma   90.00
#
_symmetry.space_group_name_H-M   'P 1'
#
loop_
_entity.id
_entity.type
_entity.pdbx_description
1 polymer ?
#
loop_
_entity_poly.entity_id
_entity_poly.type
_entity_poly.pdbx_seq_one_letter_code
_entity_poly.pdbx_strand_id
1 'polypeptide(L)'
;MYINDKEKVIKLTQELISTKSYSGEEDKMVEVLKKAFNEFGFDDYHVDDYGNIVGRIKGNRPGKKLLFDAHIDTVEVPEPDKWSVEPFEGKIIENKVYGRGASDMKGALASMICAASEFAKQTNRDFPGEIFVTGVVHEECFEGVAAREISAR
;
A
#
# COMPACT_ATOMS: atom_id res chain seq x y z
N MET A 1 -19.04 5.67 13.45
CA MET A 1 -18.38 4.52 12.82
C MET A 1 -17.30 4.90 11.79
N TYR A 2 -17.40 6.01 11.09
CA TYR A 2 -16.46 6.41 10.01
C TYR A 2 -15.24 7.27 10.44
N ILE A 3 -15.24 7.85 11.62
CA ILE A 3 -14.19 8.81 12.05
C ILE A 3 -12.86 8.10 12.31
N ASN A 4 -12.88 6.92 12.91
CA ASN A 4 -11.67 6.17 13.26
C ASN A 4 -10.93 5.60 12.02
N ASP A 5 -11.65 5.33 10.95
CA ASP A 5 -11.07 4.74 9.74
C ASP A 5 -10.40 5.78 8.85
N LYS A 6 -10.95 7.00 8.81
CA LYS A 6 -10.33 8.13 8.10
C LYS A 6 -8.96 8.48 8.70
N GLU A 7 -8.84 8.50 10.01
CA GLU A 7 -7.57 8.77 10.69
C GLU A 7 -6.51 7.72 10.39
N LYS A 8 -6.90 6.44 10.33
CA LYS A 8 -5.99 5.33 10.01
C LYS A 8 -5.46 5.42 8.58
N VAL A 9 -6.35 5.70 7.61
CA VAL A 9 -5.93 5.89 6.20
C VAL A 9 -4.95 7.04 6.08
N ILE A 10 -5.25 8.19 6.71
CA ILE A 10 -4.39 9.37 6.68
C ILE A 10 -3.03 9.05 7.30
N LYS A 11 -3.01 8.43 8.48
CA LYS A 11 -1.79 8.08 9.19
C LYS A 11 -0.91 7.11 8.39
N LEU A 12 -1.52 6.06 7.85
CA LEU A 12 -0.80 5.11 6.99
C LEU A 12 -0.28 5.80 5.72
N THR A 13 -1.08 6.65 5.08
CA THR A 13 -0.63 7.44 3.91
C THR A 13 0.59 8.29 4.25
N GLN A 14 0.57 8.98 5.41
CA GLN A 14 1.71 9.79 5.85
C GLN A 14 2.96 8.93 6.12
N GLU A 15 2.81 7.76 6.75
CA GLU A 15 3.91 6.83 6.99
C GLU A 15 4.51 6.31 5.67
N LEU A 16 3.67 5.93 4.70
CA LEU A 16 4.13 5.51 3.39
C LEU A 16 4.85 6.64 2.63
N ILE A 17 4.34 7.88 2.69
CA ILE A 17 4.99 9.04 2.06
C ILE A 17 6.34 9.33 2.73
N SER A 18 6.40 9.29 4.05
CA SER A 18 7.63 9.58 4.79
C SER A 18 8.70 8.49 4.64
N THR A 19 8.31 7.32 4.16
CA THR A 19 9.24 6.28 3.76
C THR A 19 9.62 6.46 2.30
N LYS A 20 10.79 7.05 2.07
CA LYS A 20 11.33 7.24 0.71
C LYS A 20 11.57 5.88 0.07
N SER A 21 11.08 5.70 -1.16
CA SER A 21 11.18 4.46 -1.94
C SER A 21 11.27 4.79 -3.43
N TYR A 22 12.42 5.23 -3.89
CA TYR A 22 12.67 5.36 -5.32
C TYR A 22 12.74 3.97 -5.96
N SER A 23 12.42 3.88 -7.26
CA SER A 23 12.54 2.61 -8.00
C SER A 23 13.94 2.03 -7.83
N GLY A 24 14.02 0.80 -7.31
CA GLY A 24 15.28 0.12 -6.93
C GLY A 24 15.73 0.33 -5.48
N GLU A 25 14.99 1.11 -4.68
CA GLU A 25 15.31 1.40 -3.27
C GLU A 25 14.09 1.13 -2.37
N GLU A 26 13.27 0.11 -2.67
CA GLU A 26 11.99 -0.15 -2.02
C GLU A 26 12.07 -0.99 -0.74
N ASP A 27 13.23 -1.53 -0.36
CA ASP A 27 13.39 -2.45 0.78
C ASP A 27 12.78 -1.91 2.07
N LYS A 28 12.98 -0.63 2.37
CA LYS A 28 12.42 0.00 3.57
C LYS A 28 10.90 0.09 3.52
N MET A 29 10.34 0.31 2.33
CA MET A 29 8.89 0.33 2.13
C MET A 29 8.28 -1.05 2.34
N VAL A 30 8.94 -2.10 1.89
CA VAL A 30 8.53 -3.49 2.14
C VAL A 30 8.47 -3.77 3.65
N GLU A 31 9.45 -3.32 4.43
CA GLU A 31 9.42 -3.48 5.90
C GLU A 31 8.28 -2.70 6.57
N VAL A 32 7.96 -1.51 6.07
CA VAL A 32 6.79 -0.74 6.55
C VAL A 32 5.50 -1.50 6.23
N LEU A 33 5.37 -2.05 5.02
CA LEU A 33 4.18 -2.81 4.63
C LEU A 33 4.01 -4.12 5.41
N LYS A 34 5.10 -4.83 5.76
CA LYS A 34 5.04 -5.99 6.67
C LYS A 34 4.41 -5.62 8.01
N LYS A 35 4.81 -4.48 8.58
CA LYS A 35 4.23 -3.97 9.83
C LYS A 35 2.77 -3.59 9.64
N ALA A 36 2.46 -2.86 8.56
CA ALA A 36 1.10 -2.45 8.24
C ALA A 36 0.17 -3.67 8.08
N PHE A 37 0.55 -4.69 7.33
CA PHE A 37 -0.26 -5.90 7.17
C PHE A 37 -0.54 -6.60 8.51
N ASN A 38 0.45 -6.71 9.39
CA ASN A 38 0.26 -7.25 10.73
C ASN A 38 -0.70 -6.37 11.57
N GLU A 39 -0.50 -5.04 11.59
CA GLU A 39 -1.32 -4.10 12.36
C GLU A 39 -2.77 -4.06 11.88
N PHE A 40 -2.97 -4.12 10.57
CA PHE A 40 -4.29 -4.12 9.95
C PHE A 40 -4.96 -5.49 9.91
N GLY A 41 -4.32 -6.55 10.46
CA GLY A 41 -4.92 -7.87 10.67
C GLY A 41 -5.04 -8.70 9.40
N PHE A 42 -4.09 -8.59 8.49
CA PHE A 42 -3.91 -9.55 7.42
C PHE A 42 -3.46 -10.90 7.99
N ASP A 43 -3.87 -11.99 7.38
CA ASP A 43 -3.58 -13.34 7.87
C ASP A 43 -2.12 -13.74 7.67
N ASP A 44 -1.59 -13.33 6.54
CA ASP A 44 -0.19 -13.53 6.18
C ASP A 44 0.23 -12.56 5.05
N TYR A 45 1.52 -12.55 4.79
CA TYR A 45 2.10 -11.88 3.63
C TYR A 45 3.27 -12.70 3.07
N HIS A 46 3.56 -12.49 1.81
CA HIS A 46 4.69 -13.07 1.11
C HIS A 46 5.48 -11.96 0.40
N VAL A 47 6.81 -12.09 0.42
CA VAL A 47 7.71 -11.25 -0.39
C VAL A 47 8.36 -12.18 -1.41
N ASP A 48 8.25 -11.85 -2.69
CA ASP A 48 8.84 -12.64 -3.77
C ASP A 48 10.30 -12.25 -4.07
N ASP A 49 10.93 -12.97 -5.01
CA ASP A 49 12.34 -12.77 -5.36
C ASP A 49 12.61 -11.42 -6.05
N TYR A 50 11.58 -10.72 -6.53
CA TYR A 50 11.67 -9.36 -7.08
C TYR A 50 11.59 -8.28 -6.00
N GLY A 51 11.10 -8.64 -4.80
CA GLY A 51 10.84 -7.70 -3.72
C GLY A 51 9.38 -7.24 -3.63
N ASN A 52 8.46 -7.74 -4.50
CA ASN A 52 7.04 -7.46 -4.34
C ASN A 52 6.54 -8.05 -3.03
N ILE A 53 5.66 -7.33 -2.36
CA ILE A 53 4.98 -7.84 -1.16
C ILE A 53 3.49 -8.04 -1.45
N VAL A 54 2.96 -9.19 -1.02
CA VAL A 54 1.55 -9.56 -1.20
C VAL A 54 0.95 -9.91 0.15
N GLY A 55 0.06 -9.08 0.65
CA GLY A 55 -0.70 -9.35 1.88
C GLY A 55 -2.03 -10.06 1.56
N ARG A 56 -2.48 -10.97 2.44
CA ARG A 56 -3.68 -11.77 2.24
C ARG A 56 -4.63 -11.70 3.44
N ILE A 57 -5.91 -11.57 3.14
CA ILE A 57 -7.01 -11.77 4.09
C ILE A 57 -7.92 -12.88 3.58
N LYS A 58 -8.18 -13.88 4.42
CA LYS A 58 -9.05 -15.02 4.12
C LYS A 58 -10.48 -14.78 4.60
N GLY A 59 -11.44 -15.10 3.74
CA GLY A 59 -12.81 -15.35 4.15
C GLY A 59 -12.96 -16.74 4.79
N ASN A 60 -14.13 -16.98 5.37
CA ASN A 60 -14.43 -18.25 6.04
C ASN A 60 -15.00 -19.34 5.13
N ARG A 61 -15.17 -19.06 3.82
CA ARG A 61 -15.73 -19.98 2.82
C ARG A 61 -14.88 -20.00 1.56
N PRO A 62 -14.82 -21.13 0.83
CA PRO A 62 -14.19 -21.17 -0.49
C PRO A 62 -14.82 -20.16 -1.46
N GLY A 63 -14.00 -19.54 -2.32
CA GLY A 63 -14.46 -18.56 -3.28
C GLY A 63 -13.36 -18.05 -4.19
N LYS A 64 -13.63 -16.96 -4.88
CA LYS A 64 -12.68 -16.31 -5.79
C LYS A 64 -11.63 -15.54 -5.02
N LYS A 65 -10.50 -15.31 -5.66
CA LYS A 65 -9.45 -14.39 -5.21
C LYS A 65 -9.71 -13.01 -5.81
N LEU A 66 -9.69 -11.97 -4.96
CA LEU A 66 -9.74 -10.57 -5.37
C LEU A 66 -8.38 -9.96 -5.09
N LEU A 67 -7.76 -9.39 -6.10
CA LEU A 67 -6.46 -8.73 -6.02
C LEU A 67 -6.65 -7.22 -6.18
N PHE A 68 -6.12 -6.46 -5.23
CA PHE A 68 -5.88 -5.02 -5.35
C PHE A 68 -4.40 -4.82 -5.60
N ASP A 69 -4.08 -4.24 -6.74
CA ASP A 69 -2.71 -4.01 -7.17
C ASP A 69 -2.29 -2.56 -6.97
N ALA A 70 -1.10 -2.36 -6.38
CA ALA A 70 -0.52 -1.04 -6.16
C ALA A 70 1.00 -1.12 -6.19
N HIS A 71 1.66 -0.12 -6.79
CA HIS A 71 3.10 0.00 -6.70
C HIS A 71 3.54 0.77 -5.43
N ILE A 72 4.79 0.55 -5.02
CA ILE A 72 5.37 1.12 -3.81
C ILE A 72 6.56 2.03 -4.08
N ASP A 73 7.07 2.00 -5.28
CA ASP A 73 8.10 2.92 -5.71
C ASP A 73 7.54 4.28 -6.12
N THR A 74 8.41 5.22 -6.28
CA THR A 74 8.12 6.57 -6.79
C THR A 74 9.26 7.05 -7.68
N VAL A 75 8.96 7.91 -8.61
CA VAL A 75 9.99 8.69 -9.31
C VAL A 75 10.73 9.62 -8.33
N GLU A 76 11.93 10.00 -8.71
CA GLU A 76 12.78 10.90 -7.94
C GLU A 76 12.17 12.31 -7.75
N VAL A 77 12.79 13.06 -6.85
CA VAL A 77 12.52 14.48 -6.64
C VAL A 77 13.78 15.26 -7.02
N PRO A 78 13.97 15.59 -8.31
CA PRO A 78 15.20 16.23 -8.79
C PRO A 78 15.36 17.68 -8.31
N GLU A 79 14.26 18.38 -7.99
CA GLU A 79 14.25 19.79 -7.61
C GLU A 79 13.41 20.01 -6.34
N PRO A 80 13.87 19.55 -5.16
CA PRO A 80 13.10 19.64 -3.92
C PRO A 80 12.77 21.08 -3.53
N ASP A 81 13.63 22.04 -3.86
CA ASP A 81 13.42 23.46 -3.55
C ASP A 81 12.23 24.10 -4.28
N LYS A 82 11.73 23.45 -5.35
CA LYS A 82 10.53 23.89 -6.06
C LYS A 82 9.22 23.38 -5.45
N TRP A 83 9.29 22.52 -4.46
CA TRP A 83 8.11 22.04 -3.77
C TRP A 83 7.65 23.06 -2.72
N SER A 84 6.34 23.23 -2.58
CA SER A 84 5.73 24.10 -1.57
C SER A 84 5.80 23.49 -0.14
N VAL A 85 6.12 22.20 -0.04
CA VAL A 85 6.28 21.43 1.20
C VAL A 85 7.45 20.47 1.03
N GLU A 86 8.00 19.96 2.13
CA GLU A 86 9.00 18.89 2.10
C GLU A 86 8.38 17.64 1.43
N PRO A 87 8.97 17.11 0.32
CA PRO A 87 8.36 16.03 -0.47
C PRO A 87 8.05 14.74 0.28
N PHE A 88 8.78 14.45 1.35
CA PHE A 88 8.62 13.21 2.13
C PHE A 88 8.10 13.47 3.56
N GLU A 89 7.48 14.61 3.83
CA GLU A 89 6.87 14.91 5.13
C GLU A 89 5.46 14.32 5.29
N GLY A 90 4.73 14.13 4.20
CA GLY A 90 3.32 13.75 4.27
C GLY A 90 2.45 14.83 4.92
N LYS A 91 2.73 16.10 4.63
CA LYS A 91 2.09 17.25 5.27
C LYS A 91 0.61 17.35 4.95
N ILE A 92 -0.20 17.66 5.97
CA ILE A 92 -1.63 17.91 5.80
C ILE A 92 -1.89 19.42 5.74
N ILE A 93 -2.48 19.88 4.63
CA ILE A 93 -2.92 21.26 4.44
C ILE A 93 -4.34 21.21 3.86
N GLU A 94 -5.28 21.93 4.47
CA GLU A 94 -6.68 22.03 3.99
C GLU A 94 -7.31 20.65 3.65
N ASN A 95 -7.15 19.68 4.55
CA ASN A 95 -7.64 18.30 4.38
C ASN A 95 -7.04 17.51 3.18
N LYS A 96 -5.90 17.94 2.66
CA LYS A 96 -5.14 17.23 1.62
C LYS A 96 -3.80 16.79 2.17
N VAL A 97 -3.37 15.59 1.82
CA VAL A 97 -2.02 15.09 2.13
C VAL A 97 -1.10 15.43 0.97
N TYR A 98 -0.01 16.13 1.26
CA TYR A 98 0.99 16.55 0.29
C TYR A 98 2.25 15.71 0.44
N GLY A 99 2.82 15.27 -0.67
CA GLY A 99 4.11 14.59 -0.71
C GLY A 99 4.32 13.79 -2.00
N ARG A 100 5.56 13.38 -2.25
CA ARG A 100 5.90 12.47 -3.36
C ARG A 100 5.22 11.12 -3.13
N GLY A 101 4.52 10.63 -4.15
CA GLY A 101 3.74 9.40 -4.07
C GLY A 101 2.38 9.54 -3.38
N ALA A 102 1.97 10.74 -2.91
CA ALA A 102 0.68 10.91 -2.25
C ALA A 102 -0.51 10.52 -3.15
N SER A 103 -0.46 10.93 -4.41
CA SER A 103 -1.48 10.63 -5.42
C SER A 103 -1.16 9.36 -6.22
N ASP A 104 0.11 9.12 -6.49
CA ASP A 104 0.63 8.01 -7.29
C ASP A 104 1.74 7.29 -6.54
N MET A 105 1.44 6.14 -5.86
CA MET A 105 0.05 5.77 -5.52
C MET A 105 -0.10 5.32 -4.07
N LYS A 106 0.76 5.82 -3.16
CA LYS A 106 0.78 5.45 -1.73
C LYS A 106 -0.53 5.73 -1.01
N GLY A 107 -1.26 6.80 -1.40
CA GLY A 107 -2.58 7.09 -0.86
C GLY A 107 -3.63 6.04 -1.25
N ALA A 108 -3.57 5.54 -2.49
CA ALA A 108 -4.41 4.44 -2.94
C ALA A 108 -4.06 3.14 -2.21
N LEU A 109 -2.78 2.81 -2.07
CA LEU A 109 -2.31 1.63 -1.32
C LEU A 109 -2.80 1.65 0.13
N ALA A 110 -2.63 2.78 0.84
CA ALA A 110 -3.13 2.93 2.20
C ALA A 110 -4.65 2.70 2.28
N SER A 111 -5.39 3.22 1.30
CA SER A 111 -6.84 3.04 1.22
C SER A 111 -7.24 1.58 1.00
N MET A 112 -6.53 0.86 0.13
CA MET A 112 -6.76 -0.56 -0.14
C MET A 112 -6.51 -1.42 1.12
N ILE A 113 -5.41 -1.19 1.83
CA ILE A 113 -5.08 -1.89 3.07
C ILE A 113 -6.16 -1.66 4.13
N CYS A 114 -6.53 -0.40 4.35
CA CYS A 114 -7.55 -0.06 5.34
C CYS A 114 -8.92 -0.62 4.96
N ALA A 115 -9.33 -0.52 3.70
CA ALA A 115 -10.62 -1.02 3.23
C ALA A 115 -10.73 -2.55 3.34
N ALA A 116 -9.68 -3.29 2.94
CA ALA A 116 -9.65 -4.74 3.07
C ALA A 116 -9.73 -5.19 4.55
N SER A 117 -8.96 -4.53 5.41
CA SER A 117 -8.99 -4.76 6.86
C SER A 117 -10.39 -4.49 7.46
N GLU A 118 -10.97 -3.34 7.13
CA GLU A 118 -12.25 -2.95 7.68
C GLU A 118 -13.39 -3.84 7.17
N PHE A 119 -13.38 -4.20 5.90
CA PHE A 119 -14.32 -5.17 5.34
C PHE A 119 -14.27 -6.52 6.08
N ALA A 120 -13.07 -7.04 6.31
CA ALA A 120 -12.90 -8.29 7.05
C ALA A 120 -13.43 -8.21 8.49
N LYS A 121 -13.23 -7.08 9.17
CA LYS A 121 -13.76 -6.84 10.51
C LYS A 121 -15.29 -6.70 10.54
N GLN A 122 -15.84 -5.88 9.65
CA GLN A 122 -17.29 -5.63 9.60
C GLN A 122 -18.09 -6.88 9.26
N THR A 123 -17.56 -7.73 8.38
CA THR A 123 -18.17 -9.01 8.02
C THR A 123 -17.88 -10.12 9.01
N ASN A 124 -17.04 -9.89 10.01
CA ASN A 124 -16.48 -10.95 10.87
C ASN A 124 -15.89 -12.09 10.02
N ARG A 125 -15.25 -11.72 8.88
CA ARG A 125 -14.72 -12.63 7.84
C ARG A 125 -15.76 -13.53 7.18
N ASP A 126 -17.05 -13.25 7.33
CA ASP A 126 -18.11 -14.02 6.67
C ASP A 126 -18.29 -13.61 5.22
N PHE A 127 -17.30 -13.96 4.41
CA PHE A 127 -17.29 -13.79 2.96
C PHE A 127 -16.60 -14.98 2.27
N PRO A 128 -16.94 -15.27 0.99
CA PRO A 128 -16.28 -16.32 0.24
C PRO A 128 -14.96 -15.81 -0.38
N GLY A 129 -13.95 -16.69 -0.42
CA GLY A 129 -12.69 -16.41 -1.10
C GLY A 129 -11.67 -15.65 -0.27
N GLU A 130 -10.79 -14.96 -0.97
CA GLU A 130 -9.64 -14.28 -0.36
C GLU A 130 -9.45 -12.89 -0.98
N ILE A 131 -8.95 -11.95 -0.18
CA ILE A 131 -8.57 -10.61 -0.62
C ILE A 131 -7.05 -10.51 -0.54
N PHE A 132 -6.44 -10.03 -1.62
CA PHE A 132 -5.01 -9.76 -1.70
C PHE A 132 -4.79 -8.27 -1.94
N VAL A 133 -3.77 -7.71 -1.30
CA VAL A 133 -3.27 -6.36 -1.57
C VAL A 133 -1.78 -6.48 -1.85
N THR A 134 -1.33 -5.97 -3.00
CA THR A 134 0.06 -6.02 -3.41
C THR A 134 0.77 -4.69 -3.17
N GLY A 135 2.07 -4.78 -2.95
CA GLY A 135 3.00 -3.67 -3.08
C GLY A 135 4.05 -4.05 -4.13
N VAL A 136 3.89 -3.54 -5.35
CA VAL A 136 4.74 -3.86 -6.50
C VAL A 136 5.94 -2.93 -6.54
N VAL A 137 7.12 -3.48 -6.79
CA VAL A 137 8.36 -2.73 -6.98
C VAL A 137 8.58 -2.38 -8.45
N HIS A 138 9.39 -1.35 -8.72
CA HIS A 138 9.86 -0.97 -10.06
C HIS A 138 8.75 -0.65 -11.09
N GLU A 139 7.56 -0.26 -10.69
CA GLU A 139 6.49 0.08 -11.63
C GLU A 139 6.87 1.29 -12.49
N GLU A 140 7.40 2.33 -11.87
CA GLU A 140 7.77 3.61 -12.51
C GLU A 140 8.93 3.48 -13.53
N CYS A 141 9.68 2.36 -13.52
CA CYS A 141 10.81 2.12 -14.41
C CYS A 141 10.56 1.01 -15.42
N PHE A 142 9.84 -0.05 -15.06
CA PHE A 142 9.76 -1.29 -15.83
C PHE A 142 8.34 -1.71 -16.20
N GLU A 143 7.36 -0.81 -16.11
CA GLU A 143 5.99 -0.96 -16.64
C GLU A 143 5.35 -2.33 -16.36
N GLY A 144 5.37 -2.76 -15.09
CA GLY A 144 4.64 -3.95 -14.65
C GLY A 144 5.38 -5.29 -14.85
N VAL A 145 6.68 -5.30 -15.15
CA VAL A 145 7.47 -6.55 -15.21
C VAL A 145 7.41 -7.27 -13.86
N ALA A 146 7.56 -6.56 -12.75
CA ALA A 146 7.46 -7.14 -11.42
C ALA A 146 6.03 -7.62 -11.08
N ALA A 147 5.00 -6.88 -11.49
CA ALA A 147 3.60 -7.26 -11.29
C ALA A 147 3.22 -8.56 -12.03
N ARG A 148 3.85 -8.84 -13.18
CA ARG A 148 3.63 -10.08 -13.92
C ARG A 148 3.92 -11.33 -13.09
N GLU A 149 4.92 -11.30 -12.22
CA GLU A 149 5.27 -12.44 -11.37
C GLU A 149 4.18 -12.76 -10.34
N ILE A 150 3.46 -11.73 -9.87
CA ILE A 150 2.32 -11.92 -8.96
C ILE A 150 1.16 -12.62 -9.70
N SER A 151 0.89 -12.20 -10.92
CA SER A 151 -0.22 -12.74 -11.72
C SER A 151 0.04 -14.15 -12.27
N ALA A 152 1.29 -14.60 -12.30
CA ALA A 152 1.70 -15.93 -12.77
C ALA A 152 1.54 -17.04 -11.70
N ARG A 153 1.20 -16.69 -10.47
CA ARG A 153 1.01 -17.60 -9.32
C ARG A 153 -0.47 -17.75 -8.96
#